data_dbf155b67564134b27397bdeed38eab2
#
_entry.id   dbf155b67564134b27397bdeed38eab2
#
_cell.length_a   1.000
_cell.length_b   1.000
_cell.length_c   1.000
_cell.angle_alpha   90.00
_cell.angle_beta   90.00
_cell.angle_gamma   90.00
#
_symmetry.space_group_name_H-M   'P 1'
#
loop_
_entity.id
_entity.type
_entity.pdbx_description
1 polymer ?
#
loop_
_entity_poly.entity_id
_entity_poly.type
_entity_poly.pdbx_seq_one_letter_code
_entity_poly.pdbx_strand_id
1 'polypeptide(L)'
;NDEAICGIHESCDCFVMPSYGEAWCIPAFDAMGFGNTPICTNVGGMADFVGNAGFLIEGRLEPVRGMTETFADLFTGNENWLSIDELELMKVMRHVYENKDELSRMRQEGLEQAQKYCHKNIGDLMKGLLDA
;
A
#
# COMPACT_ATOMS: atom_id res chain seq x y z
N ASN A 1 8.07 19.14 1.11
CA ASN A 1 6.79 19.78 1.41
C ASN A 1 5.69 19.05 0.64
N ASP A 2 4.44 19.28 0.97
CA ASP A 2 3.28 18.59 0.40
C ASP A 2 3.17 18.81 -1.11
N GLU A 3 3.47 20.00 -1.60
CA GLU A 3 3.48 20.33 -3.02
C GLU A 3 4.45 19.45 -3.82
N ALA A 4 5.63 19.17 -3.28
CA ALA A 4 6.59 18.27 -3.92
C ALA A 4 6.12 16.82 -3.94
N ILE A 5 5.46 16.35 -2.86
CA ILE A 5 4.87 15.01 -2.79
C ILE A 5 3.74 14.88 -3.81
N CYS A 6 2.82 15.85 -3.86
CA CYS A 6 1.77 15.90 -4.87
C CYS A 6 2.34 15.84 -6.28
N GLY A 7 3.35 16.67 -6.58
CA GLY A 7 4.00 16.69 -7.89
C GLY A 7 4.65 15.36 -8.28
N ILE A 8 5.20 14.60 -7.32
CA ILE A 8 5.72 13.25 -7.57
C ILE A 8 4.57 12.31 -7.96
N HIS A 9 3.49 12.28 -7.17
CA HIS A 9 2.35 11.42 -7.47
C HIS A 9 1.70 11.76 -8.82
N GLU A 10 1.54 13.04 -9.15
CA GLU A 10 1.00 13.49 -10.44
C GLU A 10 1.87 13.09 -11.64
N SER A 11 3.16 12.87 -11.44
CA SER A 11 4.11 12.52 -12.49
C SER A 11 4.28 11.01 -12.72
N CYS A 12 3.63 10.18 -11.89
CA CYS A 12 3.79 8.72 -11.89
C CYS A 12 2.52 8.00 -12.34
N ASP A 13 2.66 6.80 -12.88
CA ASP A 13 1.56 5.91 -13.25
C ASP A 13 1.31 4.80 -12.22
N CYS A 14 2.33 4.49 -11.41
CA CYS A 14 2.24 3.47 -10.37
C CYS A 14 3.10 3.83 -9.16
N PHE A 15 2.81 3.18 -8.04
CA PHE A 15 3.54 3.34 -6.79
C PHE A 15 3.95 1.95 -6.25
N VAL A 16 5.22 1.75 -5.92
CA VAL A 16 5.76 0.45 -5.50
C VAL A 16 6.17 0.51 -4.03
N MET A 17 5.58 -0.36 -3.21
CA MET A 17 5.86 -0.44 -1.76
C MET A 17 5.98 -1.90 -1.29
N PRO A 18 7.16 -2.51 -1.44
CA PRO A 18 7.42 -3.88 -1.01
C PRO A 18 7.83 -3.93 0.47
N SER A 19 7.00 -3.40 1.37
CA SER A 19 7.27 -3.36 2.80
C SER A 19 7.19 -4.73 3.44
N TYR A 20 8.02 -4.98 4.44
CA TYR A 20 7.94 -6.17 5.29
C TYR A 20 6.75 -6.16 6.25
N GLY A 21 6.24 -4.98 6.59
CA GLY A 21 5.11 -4.77 7.48
C GLY A 21 4.67 -3.32 7.45
N GLU A 22 3.37 -3.10 7.52
CA GLU A 22 2.75 -1.77 7.50
C GLU A 22 1.47 -1.76 8.35
N ALA A 23 1.21 -0.64 9.01
CA ALA A 23 -0.08 -0.42 9.64
C ALA A 23 -1.13 -0.01 8.61
N TRP A 24 -0.96 1.14 7.94
CA TRP A 24 -1.85 1.65 6.90
C TRP A 24 -1.16 1.88 5.56
N CYS A 25 0.08 2.34 5.56
CA CYS A 25 0.83 2.78 4.39
C CYS A 25 0.21 4.02 3.71
N ILE A 26 0.26 5.16 4.40
CA ILE A 26 -0.23 6.44 3.89
C ILE A 26 0.28 6.74 2.48
N PRO A 27 1.58 6.56 2.14
CA PRO A 27 2.07 6.87 0.79
C PRO A 27 1.41 6.05 -0.33
N ALA A 28 1.08 4.78 -0.10
CA ALA A 28 0.38 3.96 -1.08
C ALA A 28 -1.10 4.37 -1.22
N PHE A 29 -1.72 4.74 -0.10
CA PHE A 29 -3.08 5.26 -0.08
C PHE A 29 -3.19 6.61 -0.81
N ASP A 30 -2.26 7.52 -0.55
CA ASP A 30 -2.16 8.81 -1.25
C ASP A 30 -1.95 8.60 -2.75
N ALA A 31 -1.04 7.72 -3.15
CA ALA A 31 -0.80 7.36 -4.55
C ALA A 31 -2.10 6.93 -5.26
N MET A 32 -2.92 6.09 -4.62
CA MET A 32 -4.25 5.74 -5.13
C MET A 32 -5.16 6.96 -5.30
N GLY A 33 -5.14 7.88 -4.33
CA GLY A 33 -5.90 9.13 -4.38
C GLY A 33 -5.50 10.03 -5.55
N PHE A 34 -4.27 9.93 -6.03
CA PHE A 34 -3.76 10.57 -7.26
C PHE A 34 -4.00 9.74 -8.52
N GLY A 35 -4.59 8.57 -8.40
CA GLY A 35 -4.85 7.66 -9.51
C GLY A 35 -3.64 6.83 -9.94
N ASN A 36 -2.63 6.67 -9.09
CA ASN A 36 -1.52 5.75 -9.33
C ASN A 36 -1.89 4.34 -8.92
N THR A 37 -1.51 3.34 -9.71
CA THR A 37 -1.73 1.95 -9.38
C THR A 37 -0.73 1.48 -8.33
N PRO A 38 -1.14 1.07 -7.11
CA PRO A 38 -0.23 0.54 -6.12
C PRO A 38 0.21 -0.89 -6.43
N ILE A 39 1.49 -1.17 -6.19
CA ILE A 39 2.10 -2.51 -6.20
C ILE A 39 2.70 -2.69 -4.80
N CYS A 40 2.05 -3.47 -3.96
CA CYS A 40 2.36 -3.54 -2.54
C CYS A 40 2.46 -4.99 -2.04
N THR A 41 3.14 -5.18 -0.92
CA THR A 41 3.03 -6.44 -0.16
C THR A 41 1.60 -6.58 0.38
N ASN A 42 1.04 -7.80 0.34
CA ASN A 42 -0.27 -8.09 0.92
C ASN A 42 -0.18 -8.13 2.45
N VAL A 43 -0.13 -6.95 3.08
CA VAL A 43 0.05 -6.82 4.54
C VAL A 43 -0.60 -5.54 5.09
N GLY A 44 -1.10 -5.62 6.31
CA GLY A 44 -1.66 -4.47 7.04
C GLY A 44 -2.79 -3.79 6.26
N GLY A 45 -2.89 -2.47 6.38
CA GLY A 45 -3.93 -1.68 5.72
C GLY A 45 -3.93 -1.78 4.20
N MET A 46 -2.79 -2.10 3.57
CA MET A 46 -2.74 -2.29 2.11
C MET A 46 -3.63 -3.45 1.67
N ALA A 47 -3.73 -4.52 2.45
CA ALA A 47 -4.64 -5.63 2.19
C ALA A 47 -6.12 -5.20 2.22
N ASP A 48 -6.44 -4.17 3.01
CA ASP A 48 -7.82 -3.68 3.17
C ASP A 48 -8.22 -2.68 2.07
N PHE A 49 -7.33 -1.73 1.72
CA PHE A 49 -7.73 -0.63 0.85
C PHE A 49 -7.35 -0.81 -0.63
N VAL A 50 -6.33 -1.60 -0.97
CA VAL A 50 -5.89 -1.73 -2.37
C VAL A 50 -6.95 -2.45 -3.21
N GLY A 51 -7.48 -3.57 -2.73
CA GLY A 51 -8.51 -4.33 -3.45
C GLY A 51 -8.14 -4.59 -4.92
N ASN A 52 -9.06 -4.24 -5.84
CA ASN A 52 -8.82 -4.35 -7.29
C ASN A 52 -8.13 -3.13 -7.90
N ALA A 53 -7.79 -2.13 -7.11
CA ALA A 53 -7.14 -0.90 -7.57
C ALA A 53 -5.64 -1.04 -7.84
N GLY A 54 -5.06 -2.20 -7.50
CA GLY A 54 -3.64 -2.44 -7.64
C GLY A 54 -3.27 -3.90 -7.51
N PHE A 55 -1.99 -4.15 -7.28
CA PHE A 55 -1.43 -5.49 -7.15
C PHE A 55 -0.92 -5.72 -5.74
N LEU A 56 -1.46 -6.74 -5.08
CA LEU A 56 -0.98 -7.23 -3.80
C LEU A 56 -0.11 -8.47 -4.02
N ILE A 57 1.15 -8.39 -3.60
CA ILE A 57 2.12 -9.49 -3.72
C ILE A 57 2.14 -10.25 -2.42
N GLU A 58 1.91 -11.57 -2.51
CA GLU A 58 1.96 -12.44 -1.35
C GLU A 58 3.38 -12.55 -0.79
N GLY A 59 3.50 -12.43 0.52
CA GLY A 59 4.75 -12.59 1.23
C GLY A 59 4.82 -13.91 2.00
N ARG A 60 6.04 -14.31 2.34
CA ARG A 60 6.31 -15.40 3.29
C ARG A 60 6.76 -14.81 4.62
N LEU A 61 6.26 -15.38 5.73
CA LEU A 61 6.75 -15.04 7.05
C LEU A 61 8.18 -15.53 7.21
N GLU A 62 9.08 -14.60 7.52
CA GLU A 62 10.48 -14.87 7.80
C GLU A 62 10.88 -14.22 9.13
N PRO A 63 11.77 -14.86 9.91
CA PRO A 63 12.26 -14.24 11.14
C PRO A 63 12.96 -12.91 10.88
N VAL A 64 12.65 -11.90 11.70
CA VAL A 64 13.37 -10.62 11.67
C VAL A 64 14.82 -10.87 12.05
N ARG A 65 15.74 -10.54 11.15
CA ARG A 65 17.18 -10.72 11.34
C ARG A 65 17.90 -9.38 11.24
N GLY A 66 18.98 -9.23 12.02
CA GLY A 66 19.85 -8.05 11.96
C GLY A 66 19.26 -6.77 12.57
N MET A 67 18.08 -6.83 13.19
CA MET A 67 17.42 -5.66 13.80
C MET A 67 17.65 -5.57 15.32
N THR A 68 17.96 -6.68 15.98
CA THR A 68 18.15 -6.73 17.45
C THR A 68 19.30 -5.85 17.94
N GLU A 69 20.34 -5.65 17.13
CA GLU A 69 21.47 -4.78 17.47
C GLU A 69 21.14 -3.29 17.27
N THR A 70 20.23 -2.98 16.34
CA THR A 70 19.89 -1.60 15.97
C THR A 70 18.69 -1.08 16.75
N PHE A 71 17.72 -1.96 17.03
CA PHE A 71 16.46 -1.64 17.70
C PHE A 71 16.14 -2.67 18.78
N ALA A 72 17.09 -2.92 19.69
CA ALA A 72 16.99 -3.94 20.73
C ALA A 72 15.74 -3.82 21.64
N ASP A 73 15.20 -2.60 21.80
CA ASP A 73 13.98 -2.37 22.57
C ASP A 73 12.69 -2.75 21.81
N LEU A 74 12.76 -2.90 20.49
CA LEU A 74 11.63 -3.21 19.63
C LEU A 74 11.66 -4.65 19.10
N PHE A 75 12.86 -5.19 18.87
CA PHE A 75 13.02 -6.51 18.26
C PHE A 75 13.79 -7.43 19.20
N THR A 76 13.15 -8.53 19.60
CA THR A 76 13.73 -9.54 20.50
C THR A 76 14.38 -10.71 19.72
N GLY A 77 14.18 -10.76 18.40
CA GLY A 77 14.63 -11.84 17.53
C GLY A 77 13.61 -12.97 17.36
N ASN A 78 12.42 -12.85 17.97
CA ASN A 78 11.33 -13.82 17.87
C ASN A 78 10.21 -13.37 16.91
N GLU A 79 10.28 -12.12 16.46
CA GLU A 79 9.32 -11.54 15.54
C GLU A 79 9.52 -12.06 14.12
N ASN A 80 8.44 -12.02 13.33
CA ASN A 80 8.46 -12.31 11.92
C ASN A 80 7.94 -11.11 11.14
N TRP A 81 8.42 -10.98 9.92
CA TRP A 81 7.93 -10.04 8.93
C TRP A 81 7.57 -10.76 7.62
N LEU A 82 6.88 -10.08 6.72
CA LEU A 82 6.56 -10.62 5.40
C LEU A 82 7.66 -10.24 4.41
N SER A 83 8.28 -11.25 3.81
CA SER A 83 9.24 -11.09 2.71
C SER A 83 8.59 -11.53 1.41
N ILE A 84 8.64 -10.69 0.38
CA ILE A 84 8.12 -11.01 -0.95
C ILE A 84 9.20 -11.59 -1.84
N ASP A 85 8.79 -12.31 -2.88
CA ASP A 85 9.68 -12.77 -3.93
C ASP A 85 9.99 -11.59 -4.88
N GLU A 86 11.27 -11.20 -4.99
CA GLU A 86 11.72 -10.12 -5.86
C GLU A 86 11.41 -10.40 -7.34
N LEU A 87 11.46 -11.66 -7.77
CA LEU A 87 11.11 -12.03 -9.15
C LEU A 87 9.62 -11.82 -9.42
N GLU A 88 8.78 -12.07 -8.45
CA GLU A 88 7.34 -11.79 -8.57
C GLU A 88 7.08 -10.29 -8.65
N LEU A 89 7.72 -9.49 -7.79
CA LEU A 89 7.67 -8.03 -7.87
C LEU A 89 8.10 -7.53 -9.26
N MET A 90 9.22 -8.04 -9.78
CA MET A 90 9.71 -7.68 -11.11
C MET A 90 8.71 -8.01 -12.22
N LYS A 91 8.04 -9.18 -12.16
CA LYS A 91 7.02 -9.58 -13.13
C LYS A 91 5.82 -8.64 -13.09
N VAL A 92 5.32 -8.32 -11.89
CA VAL A 92 4.19 -7.41 -11.72
C VAL A 92 4.55 -6.00 -12.22
N MET A 93 5.72 -5.47 -11.88
CA MET A 93 6.19 -4.18 -12.39
C MET A 93 6.27 -4.18 -13.94
N ARG A 94 6.75 -5.26 -14.54
CA ARG A 94 6.81 -5.42 -15.99
C ARG A 94 5.42 -5.48 -16.59
N HIS A 95 4.51 -6.25 -15.99
CA HIS A 95 3.12 -6.34 -16.42
C HIS A 95 2.44 -4.97 -16.43
N VAL A 96 2.57 -4.20 -15.36
CA VAL A 96 2.04 -2.84 -15.24
C VAL A 96 2.57 -1.92 -16.35
N TYR A 97 3.87 -1.99 -16.63
CA TYR A 97 4.49 -1.19 -17.68
C TYR A 97 3.96 -1.53 -19.08
N GLU A 98 3.70 -2.80 -19.36
CA GLU A 98 3.28 -3.30 -20.67
C GLU A 98 1.77 -3.20 -20.91
N ASN A 99 0.94 -3.09 -19.85
CA ASN A 99 -0.53 -3.18 -19.95
C ASN A 99 -1.23 -1.90 -19.46
N LYS A 100 -0.90 -0.78 -20.05
CA LYS A 100 -1.40 0.55 -19.66
C LYS A 100 -2.93 0.71 -19.71
N ASP A 101 -3.62 -0.06 -20.58
CA ASP A 101 -5.09 -0.02 -20.65
C ASP A 101 -5.73 -0.57 -19.37
N GLU A 102 -5.13 -1.58 -18.75
CA GLU A 102 -5.56 -2.12 -17.46
C GLU A 102 -5.44 -1.09 -16.34
N LEU A 103 -4.38 -0.26 -16.38
CA LEU A 103 -4.16 0.80 -15.40
C LEU A 103 -5.29 1.84 -15.38
N SER A 104 -5.91 2.11 -16.52
CA SER A 104 -7.01 3.07 -16.58
C SER A 104 -8.22 2.63 -15.75
N ARG A 105 -8.52 1.34 -15.73
CA ARG A 105 -9.56 0.76 -14.87
C ARG A 105 -9.14 0.80 -13.40
N MET A 106 -7.92 0.35 -13.08
CA MET A 106 -7.40 0.35 -11.72
C MET A 106 -7.34 1.75 -11.12
N ARG A 107 -6.99 2.75 -11.92
CA ARG A 107 -7.02 4.16 -11.54
C ARG A 107 -8.40 4.59 -11.04
N GLN A 108 -9.45 4.25 -11.81
CA GLN A 108 -10.82 4.59 -11.41
C GLN A 108 -11.22 3.88 -10.12
N GLU A 109 -10.94 2.58 -10.01
CA GLU A 109 -11.20 1.81 -8.80
C GLU A 109 -10.42 2.36 -7.59
N GLY A 110 -9.18 2.82 -7.80
CA GLY A 110 -8.35 3.44 -6.76
C GLY A 110 -8.93 4.73 -6.21
N LEU A 111 -9.41 5.61 -7.09
CA LEU A 111 -10.08 6.85 -6.69
C LEU A 111 -11.36 6.55 -5.88
N GLU A 112 -12.14 5.55 -6.28
CA GLU A 112 -13.34 5.13 -5.56
C GLU A 112 -13.01 4.54 -4.18
N GLN A 113 -11.95 3.74 -4.07
CA GLN A 113 -11.47 3.22 -2.80
C GLN A 113 -10.97 4.36 -1.88
N ALA A 114 -10.14 5.27 -2.40
CA ALA A 114 -9.67 6.41 -1.63
C ALA A 114 -10.84 7.25 -1.09
N GLN A 115 -11.90 7.43 -1.88
CA GLN A 115 -13.10 8.14 -1.45
C GLN A 115 -13.85 7.44 -0.29
N LYS A 116 -13.85 6.10 -0.24
CA LYS A 116 -14.47 5.36 0.89
C LYS A 116 -13.82 5.68 2.22
N TYR A 117 -12.51 5.86 2.23
CA TYR A 117 -11.71 6.11 3.43
C TYR A 117 -11.43 7.61 3.65
N CYS A 118 -12.10 8.51 2.94
CA CYS A 118 -11.92 9.95 3.16
C CYS A 118 -12.41 10.36 4.58
N HIS A 119 -11.85 11.44 5.10
CA HIS A 119 -12.15 11.92 6.46
C HIS A 119 -13.65 12.06 6.75
N LYS A 120 -14.42 12.51 5.76
CA LYS A 120 -15.88 12.66 5.93
C LYS A 120 -16.55 11.31 6.17
N ASN A 121 -16.28 10.32 5.31
CA ASN A 121 -16.93 9.01 5.40
C ASN A 121 -16.53 8.26 6.66
N ILE A 122 -15.24 8.31 7.03
CA ILE A 122 -14.76 7.73 8.29
C ILE A 122 -15.35 8.46 9.49
N GLY A 123 -15.45 9.79 9.46
CA GLY A 123 -16.08 10.58 10.52
C GLY A 123 -17.56 10.23 10.70
N ASP A 124 -18.31 10.08 9.62
CA ASP A 124 -19.72 9.67 9.65
C ASP A 124 -19.88 8.24 10.23
N LEU A 125 -18.99 7.31 9.85
CA LEU A 125 -18.96 5.96 10.40
C LEU A 125 -18.66 5.96 11.91
N MET A 126 -17.64 6.70 12.34
CA MET A 126 -17.27 6.83 13.76
C MET A 126 -18.43 7.41 14.57
N LYS A 127 -19.08 8.45 14.05
CA LYS A 127 -20.25 9.04 14.70
C LYS A 127 -21.37 8.01 14.86
N GLY A 128 -21.68 7.24 13.82
CA GLY A 128 -22.71 6.19 13.90
C GLY A 128 -22.42 5.12 14.95
N LEU A 129 -21.12 4.80 15.21
CA LEU A 129 -20.72 3.87 16.25
C LEU A 129 -20.83 4.46 17.67
N LEU A 130 -20.66 5.77 17.81
CA LEU A 130 -20.78 6.46 19.11
C LEU A 130 -22.24 6.75 19.50
N ASP A 131 -23.11 6.89 18.51
CA ASP A 131 -24.55 7.17 18.71
C ASP A 131 -25.38 5.88 18.88
N ALA A 132 -24.75 4.69 18.74
CA ALA A 132 -25.41 3.38 18.90
C ALA A 132 -25.35 2.87 20.34
#